data_fb81fa1ae0e7db9ce7915a4ae3eb091f
#
_entry.id   fb81fa1ae0e7db9ce7915a4ae3eb091f
#
_cell.length_a   1.000
_cell.length_b   1.000
_cell.length_c   1.000
_cell.angle_alpha   90.00
_cell.angle_beta   90.00
_cell.angle_gamma   90.00
#
_symmetry.space_group_name_H-M   'P 1'
#
loop_
_entity.id
_entity.type
_entity.pdbx_description
1 polymer ?
#
loop_
_entity_poly.entity_id
_entity_poly.type
_entity_poly.pdbx_seq_one_letter_code
_entity_poly.pdbx_strand_id
1 'polypeptide(L)'
;MNVHGPERLAGQGLDSEQHDSGNRAIHALLSDSGVGAQVDLVLTWRAGDDGEHGAYEAWATRGLVRFRRLIAGDGTLQFEVIEVVGQNPLANQDPLALCTLDAERAAAMAGGFDADDHTRRFIAPEQQSYPFAYERVAQLFDSPNAPDLAVSPRDWCSGSSPGTHGALHVRQSRAPLWFSGPGVVVGTHDLAVRSIDIAPTCLAALGFPLIDGEDATGRTSSERGAAPDVLLARQDGRVVGEVLDGTGRQPSRLYVILMDGMHQTELDDRLANDPDALPHLRRLRARAAVLTGGSIVNFPSITWPSH
;
A
#
# COMPACT_ATOMS: atom_id res chain seq x y z
N MET A 1 11.14 5.48 -19.66
CA MET A 1 9.83 6.13 -19.61
C MET A 1 10.05 7.43 -18.87
N ASN A 2 9.90 8.57 -19.52
CA ASN A 2 9.95 9.84 -18.81
C ASN A 2 8.74 9.86 -17.88
N VAL A 3 8.99 9.67 -16.61
CA VAL A 3 7.98 9.87 -15.58
C VAL A 3 7.88 11.37 -15.40
N HIS A 4 7.18 12.02 -16.33
CA HIS A 4 6.73 13.37 -16.08
C HIS A 4 5.65 13.25 -15.01
N GLY A 5 5.88 13.91 -13.88
CA GLY A 5 4.81 14.18 -12.95
C GLY A 5 3.67 14.90 -13.66
N PRO A 6 2.50 15.00 -13.08
CA PRO A 6 1.36 15.61 -13.74
C PRO A 6 1.73 17.04 -14.17
N GLU A 7 1.74 17.27 -15.49
CA GLU A 7 2.04 18.58 -16.08
C GLU A 7 1.19 19.73 -15.49
N ARG A 8 0.04 19.38 -14.91
CA ARG A 8 -0.85 20.33 -14.25
C ARG A 8 -0.24 21.00 -13.02
N LEU A 9 0.65 20.33 -12.30
CA LEU A 9 1.32 20.93 -11.15
C LEU A 9 2.59 21.67 -11.57
N ALA A 10 3.16 21.35 -12.74
CA ALA A 10 4.31 22.06 -13.28
C ALA A 10 4.03 23.56 -13.52
N GLY A 11 2.78 23.95 -13.76
CA GLY A 11 2.39 25.35 -13.94
C GLY A 11 1.87 26.07 -12.70
N GLN A 12 1.64 25.35 -11.60
CA GLN A 12 1.08 25.94 -10.36
C GLN A 12 2.10 25.98 -9.22
N GLY A 13 3.25 25.69 -9.52
CA GLY A 13 4.01 25.14 -8.65
C GLY A 13 4.78 25.79 -7.62
N LEU A 14 5.65 26.57 -7.85
CA LEU A 14 6.68 26.78 -6.87
C LEU A 14 7.30 28.17 -6.88
N ASP A 15 6.67 29.12 -7.52
CA ASP A 15 7.01 30.48 -7.16
C ASP A 15 6.34 30.85 -5.83
N SER A 16 6.98 31.72 -5.07
CA SER A 16 6.57 32.04 -3.70
C SER A 16 5.16 32.66 -3.58
N GLU A 17 4.61 33.20 -4.65
CA GLU A 17 3.27 33.82 -4.67
C GLU A 17 2.18 32.78 -5.00
N GLN A 18 2.48 31.77 -5.81
CA GLN A 18 1.57 30.68 -6.16
C GLN A 18 1.58 29.54 -5.13
N HIS A 19 2.68 29.36 -4.41
CA HIS A 19 2.72 28.55 -3.19
C HIS A 19 1.59 28.89 -2.25
N ASP A 20 1.30 30.15 -2.11
CA ASP A 20 0.28 30.64 -1.19
C ASP A 20 -1.14 30.21 -1.54
N SER A 21 -1.52 30.02 -2.80
CA SER A 21 -2.88 29.60 -3.13
C SER A 21 -3.11 28.10 -2.93
N GLY A 22 -2.16 27.26 -3.35
CA GLY A 22 -2.22 25.81 -3.10
C GLY A 22 -2.08 25.49 -1.61
N ASN A 23 -1.12 26.10 -0.94
CA ASN A 23 -0.93 25.96 0.49
C ASN A 23 -2.13 26.48 1.30
N ARG A 24 -2.74 27.59 0.87
CA ARG A 24 -4.00 28.06 1.49
C ARG A 24 -5.14 27.05 1.36
N ALA A 25 -5.29 26.39 0.21
CA ALA A 25 -6.29 25.34 0.04
C ALA A 25 -6.03 24.15 0.98
N ILE A 26 -4.77 23.70 1.09
CA ILE A 26 -4.39 22.63 2.00
C ILE A 26 -4.63 23.04 3.46
N HIS A 27 -4.19 24.24 3.84
CA HIS A 27 -4.43 24.76 5.19
C HIS A 27 -5.91 24.92 5.50
N ALA A 28 -6.71 25.37 4.54
CA ALA A 28 -8.16 25.47 4.71
C ALA A 28 -8.81 24.10 4.94
N LEU A 29 -8.40 23.09 4.17
CA LEU A 29 -8.88 21.72 4.34
C LEU A 29 -8.52 21.16 5.73
N LEU A 30 -7.30 21.37 6.19
CA LEU A 30 -6.83 20.84 7.49
C LEU A 30 -7.35 21.63 8.69
N SER A 31 -7.68 22.92 8.52
CA SER A 31 -8.12 23.81 9.60
C SER A 31 -9.63 23.88 9.76
N ASP A 32 -10.40 23.42 8.77
CA ASP A 32 -11.85 23.43 8.84
C ASP A 32 -12.36 22.53 9.96
N SER A 33 -13.23 23.04 10.81
CA SER A 33 -13.73 22.30 11.98
C SER A 33 -14.62 21.11 11.64
N GLY A 34 -15.22 21.11 10.45
CA GLY A 34 -16.03 19.99 9.95
C GLY A 34 -15.22 19.03 9.09
N VAL A 35 -14.70 19.53 7.97
CA VAL A 35 -13.96 18.69 7.00
C VAL A 35 -12.59 18.31 7.53
N GLY A 36 -11.85 19.24 8.11
CA GLY A 36 -10.50 18.99 8.63
C GLY A 36 -10.48 17.97 9.77
N ALA A 37 -11.57 17.87 10.54
CA ALA A 37 -11.68 16.84 11.56
C ALA A 37 -11.74 15.42 10.96
N GLN A 38 -12.06 15.27 9.68
CA GLN A 38 -12.15 14.00 8.97
C GLN A 38 -10.91 13.69 8.12
N VAL A 39 -10.03 14.67 7.92
CA VAL A 39 -8.84 14.55 7.09
C VAL A 39 -7.66 14.09 7.96
N ASP A 40 -6.99 13.03 7.54
CA ASP A 40 -5.71 12.62 8.11
C ASP A 40 -4.54 13.26 7.34
N LEU A 41 -4.53 13.08 6.02
CA LEU A 41 -3.47 13.57 5.15
C LEU A 41 -4.03 14.30 3.94
N VAL A 42 -3.35 15.35 3.51
CA VAL A 42 -3.47 15.91 2.17
C VAL A 42 -2.16 15.67 1.45
N LEU A 43 -2.24 15.04 0.29
CA LEU A 43 -1.09 14.63 -0.52
C LEU A 43 -1.06 15.46 -1.80
N THR A 44 0.12 15.87 -2.22
CA THR A 44 0.34 16.57 -3.48
C THR A 44 1.72 16.25 -4.04
N TRP A 45 1.91 16.52 -5.31
CA TRP A 45 3.20 16.53 -5.96
C TRP A 45 3.49 17.93 -6.49
N ARG A 46 4.75 18.37 -6.39
CA ARG A 46 5.21 19.66 -6.88
C ARG A 46 6.35 19.48 -7.85
N ALA A 47 6.26 20.15 -9.01
CA ALA A 47 7.38 20.20 -9.93
C ALA A 47 8.56 20.95 -9.31
N GLY A 48 9.78 20.55 -9.65
CA GLY A 48 10.96 21.34 -9.36
C GLY A 48 11.10 22.52 -10.32
N ASP A 49 11.92 23.51 -9.94
CA ASP A 49 12.21 24.67 -10.77
C ASP A 49 12.84 24.32 -12.13
N ASP A 50 13.50 23.16 -12.20
CA ASP A 50 14.09 22.60 -13.42
C ASP A 50 13.11 21.71 -14.23
N GLY A 51 11.89 21.52 -13.71
CA GLY A 51 10.88 20.64 -14.31
C GLY A 51 11.19 19.13 -14.22
N GLU A 52 12.35 18.76 -13.69
CA GLU A 52 12.79 17.35 -13.61
C GLU A 52 12.81 16.78 -12.19
N HIS A 53 13.06 17.62 -11.17
CA HIS A 53 13.24 17.20 -9.79
C HIS A 53 12.11 17.66 -8.89
N GLY A 54 10.92 17.08 -9.10
CA GLY A 54 9.76 17.36 -8.27
C GLY A 54 9.84 16.71 -6.88
N ALA A 55 8.96 17.17 -6.01
CA ALA A 55 8.81 16.64 -4.66
C ALA A 55 7.37 16.24 -4.38
N TYR A 56 7.21 15.14 -3.67
CA TYR A 56 5.95 14.73 -3.08
C TYR A 56 5.81 15.35 -1.70
N GLU A 57 4.60 15.70 -1.33
CA GLU A 57 4.31 16.27 -0.03
C GLU A 57 3.16 15.52 0.65
N ALA A 58 3.31 15.29 1.96
CA ALA A 58 2.24 14.82 2.80
C ALA A 58 2.04 15.82 3.94
N TRP A 59 0.85 16.41 3.98
CA TRP A 59 0.43 17.42 4.93
C TRP A 59 -0.56 16.84 5.92
N ALA A 60 -0.40 17.15 7.19
CA ALA A 60 -1.32 16.83 8.27
C ALA A 60 -1.39 17.97 9.28
N THR A 61 -2.36 17.94 10.20
CA THR A 61 -2.42 18.91 11.30
C THR A 61 -1.17 18.87 12.19
N ARG A 62 -0.47 17.73 12.25
CA ARG A 62 0.75 17.52 13.03
C ARG A 62 2.04 17.96 12.31
N GLY A 63 1.98 18.21 11.01
CA GLY A 63 3.15 18.67 10.26
C GLY A 63 3.13 18.31 8.77
N LEU A 64 4.27 18.51 8.15
CA LEU A 64 4.51 18.27 6.72
C LEU A 64 5.79 17.45 6.55
N VAL A 65 5.79 16.52 5.61
CA VAL A 65 7.01 15.94 5.04
C VAL A 65 7.04 16.18 3.54
N ARG A 66 8.20 16.61 3.05
CA ARG A 66 8.53 16.73 1.63
C ARG A 66 9.61 15.71 1.30
N PHE A 67 9.41 14.93 0.25
CA PHE A 67 10.34 13.89 -0.16
C PHE A 67 10.40 13.76 -1.67
N ARG A 68 11.47 13.17 -2.19
CA ARG A 68 11.64 12.89 -3.61
C ARG A 68 12.00 11.43 -3.86
N ARG A 69 11.67 10.98 -5.06
CA ARG A 69 12.05 9.66 -5.54
C ARG A 69 13.43 9.73 -6.20
N LEU A 70 14.28 8.79 -5.85
CA LEU A 70 15.57 8.55 -6.48
C LEU A 70 15.55 7.18 -7.15
N ILE A 71 16.31 7.06 -8.23
CA ILE A 71 16.53 5.77 -8.89
C ILE A 71 18.02 5.45 -8.69
N ALA A 72 18.31 4.41 -7.94
CA ALA A 72 19.69 3.94 -7.75
C ALA A 72 20.26 3.38 -9.07
N GLY A 73 21.57 3.23 -9.12
CA GLY A 73 22.27 2.76 -10.32
C GLY A 73 21.85 1.35 -10.79
N ASP A 74 21.36 0.51 -9.87
CA ASP A 74 20.75 -0.80 -10.14
C ASP A 74 19.28 -0.75 -10.52
N GLY A 75 18.71 0.48 -10.54
CA GLY A 75 17.31 0.69 -10.87
C GLY A 75 16.33 0.59 -9.71
N THR A 76 16.79 0.31 -8.50
CA THR A 76 15.92 0.30 -7.32
C THR A 76 15.39 1.69 -7.00
N LEU A 77 14.11 1.74 -6.59
CA LEU A 77 13.50 2.98 -6.12
C LEU A 77 13.92 3.26 -4.68
N GLN A 78 14.37 4.47 -4.44
CA GLN A 78 14.70 4.99 -3.12
C GLN A 78 13.94 6.31 -2.91
N PHE A 79 13.75 6.67 -1.66
CA PHE A 79 13.07 7.91 -1.30
C PHE A 79 13.94 8.70 -0.32
N GLU A 80 14.12 9.97 -0.62
CA GLU A 80 14.87 10.90 0.21
C GLU A 80 13.92 11.93 0.81
N VAL A 81 13.95 12.08 2.12
CA VAL A 81 13.24 13.16 2.81
C VAL A 81 14.06 14.44 2.65
N ILE A 82 13.45 15.46 2.02
CA ILE A 82 14.06 16.75 1.76
C ILE A 82 13.82 17.72 2.92
N GLU A 83 12.60 17.70 3.45
CA GLU A 83 12.16 18.65 4.47
C GLU A 83 11.10 18.03 5.39
N VAL A 84 11.15 18.40 6.65
CA VAL A 84 10.10 18.13 7.63
C VAL A 84 9.79 19.42 8.38
N VAL A 85 8.52 19.80 8.43
CA VAL A 85 8.03 20.91 9.25
C VAL A 85 7.09 20.34 10.30
N GLY A 86 7.39 20.58 11.56
CA GLY A 86 6.68 19.95 12.67
C GLY A 86 7.03 18.45 12.79
N GLN A 87 6.03 17.59 12.85
CA GLN A 87 6.22 16.14 12.85
C GLN A 87 6.10 15.59 11.42
N ASN A 88 6.94 14.63 11.08
CA ASN A 88 6.75 13.89 9.83
C ASN A 88 5.49 13.02 9.93
N PRO A 89 4.42 13.32 9.17
CA PRO A 89 3.18 12.57 9.27
C PRO A 89 3.27 11.13 8.77
N LEU A 90 4.31 10.80 8.01
CA LEU A 90 4.58 9.48 7.45
C LEU A 90 5.77 8.77 8.15
N ALA A 91 6.17 9.21 9.33
CA ALA A 91 7.35 8.65 10.02
C ALA A 91 7.20 7.17 10.38
N ASN A 92 5.99 6.75 10.74
CA ASN A 92 5.73 5.36 11.07
C ASN A 92 5.40 4.57 9.80
N GLN A 93 6.38 3.87 9.27
CA GLN A 93 6.28 3.04 8.06
C GLN A 93 6.66 1.59 8.35
N ASP A 94 6.28 1.07 9.51
CA ASP A 94 6.51 -0.34 9.83
C ASP A 94 6.01 -1.22 8.67
N PRO A 95 6.91 -1.91 7.93
CA PRO A 95 6.53 -2.68 6.75
C PRO A 95 5.66 -3.90 7.08
N LEU A 96 5.71 -4.39 8.29
CA LEU A 96 4.82 -5.45 8.78
C LEU A 96 3.60 -4.88 9.50
N ALA A 97 3.55 -3.58 9.73
CA ALA A 97 2.49 -2.87 10.45
C ALA A 97 2.25 -3.40 11.89
N LEU A 98 3.25 -4.02 12.51
CA LEU A 98 3.10 -4.67 13.81
C LEU A 98 2.83 -3.67 14.93
N CYS A 99 3.44 -2.49 14.88
CA CYS A 99 3.22 -1.44 15.88
C CYS A 99 1.76 -0.95 15.92
N THR A 100 1.06 -0.96 14.78
CA THR A 100 -0.37 -0.60 14.69
C THR A 100 -1.26 -1.83 14.90
N LEU A 101 -0.80 -3.01 14.54
CA LEU A 101 -1.57 -4.24 14.62
C LEU A 101 -2.00 -4.57 16.05
N ASP A 102 -1.15 -4.40 17.03
CA ASP A 102 -1.49 -4.65 18.43
C ASP A 102 -2.53 -3.65 18.95
N ALA A 103 -2.38 -2.38 18.62
CA ALA A 103 -3.37 -1.35 18.96
C ALA A 103 -4.71 -1.59 18.26
N GLU A 104 -4.68 -2.03 17.01
CA GLU A 104 -5.83 -2.38 16.20
C GLU A 104 -6.56 -3.60 16.79
N ARG A 105 -5.82 -4.65 17.16
CA ARG A 105 -6.40 -5.82 17.83
C ARG A 105 -7.02 -5.47 19.18
N ALA A 106 -6.35 -4.66 19.98
CA ALA A 106 -6.87 -4.21 21.26
C ALA A 106 -8.16 -3.40 21.09
N ALA A 107 -8.25 -2.53 20.09
CA ALA A 107 -9.44 -1.77 19.77
C ALA A 107 -10.61 -2.67 19.29
N ALA A 108 -10.33 -3.66 18.44
CA ALA A 108 -11.32 -4.63 17.97
C ALA A 108 -11.85 -5.51 19.10
N MET A 109 -10.98 -5.94 20.02
CA MET A 109 -11.33 -6.81 21.15
C MET A 109 -12.13 -6.10 22.25
N ALA A 110 -12.13 -4.77 22.31
CA ALA A 110 -12.84 -3.98 23.33
C ALA A 110 -14.37 -3.99 23.19
N GLY A 111 -14.95 -4.94 22.43
CA GLY A 111 -16.38 -5.20 22.42
C GLY A 111 -17.11 -5.00 21.10
N GLY A 112 -16.48 -5.28 19.99
CA GLY A 112 -17.09 -5.25 18.66
C GLY A 112 -17.33 -3.82 18.12
N PHE A 113 -17.72 -3.74 16.87
CA PHE A 113 -18.07 -2.47 16.24
C PHE A 113 -19.49 -2.07 16.67
N ASP A 114 -19.59 -1.09 17.53
CA ASP A 114 -20.83 -0.36 17.76
C ASP A 114 -20.79 0.92 16.92
N ALA A 115 -21.74 1.07 16.01
CA ALA A 115 -21.80 2.21 15.12
C ALA A 115 -21.88 3.56 15.85
N ASP A 116 -22.45 3.56 17.05
CA ASP A 116 -22.63 4.78 17.85
C ASP A 116 -21.38 5.18 18.64
N ASP A 117 -20.38 4.28 18.76
CA ASP A 117 -19.17 4.51 19.54
C ASP A 117 -17.88 4.38 18.71
N HIS A 118 -17.99 4.50 17.39
CA HIS A 118 -16.86 4.31 16.47
C HIS A 118 -15.66 5.21 16.76
N THR A 119 -15.88 6.44 17.21
CA THR A 119 -14.78 7.40 17.48
C THR A 119 -13.84 6.98 18.61
N ARG A 120 -14.29 6.12 19.50
CA ARG A 120 -13.48 5.65 20.64
C ARG A 120 -12.59 4.44 20.30
N ARG A 121 -12.88 3.78 19.22
CA ARG A 121 -12.28 2.50 18.85
C ARG A 121 -11.27 2.58 17.73
N PHE A 122 -11.13 3.76 17.13
CA PHE A 122 -10.21 3.97 16.05
C PHE A 122 -8.88 4.53 16.52
N ILE A 123 -7.83 4.14 15.83
CA ILE A 123 -6.48 4.55 16.13
C ILE A 123 -6.31 6.01 15.75
N ALA A 124 -5.77 6.81 16.67
CA ALA A 124 -5.47 8.21 16.38
C ALA A 124 -4.43 8.32 15.25
N PRO A 125 -4.51 9.35 14.38
CA PRO A 125 -3.58 9.52 13.27
C PRO A 125 -2.10 9.51 13.68
N GLU A 126 -1.79 9.97 14.87
CA GLU A 126 -0.42 9.99 15.44
C GLU A 126 0.11 8.58 15.74
N GLN A 127 -0.79 7.62 15.91
CA GLN A 127 -0.47 6.22 16.21
C GLN A 127 -0.60 5.31 14.97
N GLN A 128 -1.08 5.85 13.86
CA GLN A 128 -1.23 5.08 12.62
C GLN A 128 0.12 4.68 12.02
N SER A 129 0.11 3.56 11.32
CA SER A 129 1.18 3.15 10.43
C SER A 129 0.78 3.37 8.97
N TYR A 130 1.76 3.79 8.16
CA TYR A 130 1.60 4.04 6.73
C TYR A 130 2.64 3.21 5.95
N PRO A 131 2.50 1.88 5.90
CA PRO A 131 3.49 1.02 5.27
C PRO A 131 3.75 1.41 3.82
N PHE A 132 5.02 1.49 3.44
CA PHE A 132 5.46 1.89 2.10
C PHE A 132 4.92 3.25 1.63
N ALA A 133 4.69 4.18 2.56
CA ALA A 133 3.95 5.42 2.28
C ALA A 133 4.59 6.24 1.16
N TYR A 134 5.90 6.44 1.18
CA TYR A 134 6.59 7.26 0.17
C TYR A 134 6.41 6.67 -1.23
N GLU A 135 6.55 5.36 -1.38
CA GLU A 135 6.36 4.69 -2.66
C GLU A 135 4.90 4.78 -3.13
N ARG A 136 3.95 4.50 -2.24
CA ARG A 136 2.53 4.51 -2.56
C ARG A 136 2.02 5.90 -2.94
N VAL A 137 2.51 6.94 -2.28
CA VAL A 137 2.22 8.34 -2.63
C VAL A 137 2.84 8.69 -3.98
N ALA A 138 4.09 8.30 -4.23
CA ALA A 138 4.73 8.58 -5.51
C ALA A 138 4.00 7.88 -6.67
N GLN A 139 3.59 6.63 -6.49
CA GLN A 139 2.85 5.87 -7.50
C GLN A 139 1.49 6.49 -7.84
N LEU A 140 0.81 7.10 -6.87
CA LEU A 140 -0.43 7.84 -7.14
C LEU A 140 -0.21 8.94 -8.19
N PHE A 141 0.89 9.69 -8.06
CA PHE A 141 1.19 10.83 -8.91
C PHE A 141 1.95 10.46 -10.20
N ASP A 142 2.27 9.19 -10.42
CA ASP A 142 2.87 8.70 -11.67
C ASP A 142 1.86 8.64 -12.84
N SER A 143 0.57 8.72 -12.54
CA SER A 143 -0.47 8.72 -13.56
C SER A 143 -0.63 10.11 -14.18
N PRO A 144 -0.78 10.22 -15.51
CA PRO A 144 -1.11 11.50 -16.16
C PRO A 144 -2.51 12.02 -15.76
N ASN A 145 -3.33 11.18 -15.16
CA ASN A 145 -4.65 11.51 -14.63
C ASN A 145 -4.65 11.70 -13.12
N ALA A 146 -3.49 11.80 -12.49
CA ALA A 146 -3.40 12.05 -11.06
C ALA A 146 -4.09 13.38 -10.69
N PRO A 147 -4.72 13.45 -9.52
CA PRO A 147 -5.31 14.71 -9.05
C PRO A 147 -4.20 15.67 -8.61
N ASP A 148 -4.53 16.98 -8.55
CA ASP A 148 -3.63 17.97 -7.98
C ASP A 148 -3.46 17.78 -6.46
N LEU A 149 -4.54 17.38 -5.79
CA LEU A 149 -4.59 17.07 -4.37
C LEU A 149 -5.31 15.73 -4.16
N ALA A 150 -4.76 14.88 -3.32
CA ALA A 150 -5.41 13.67 -2.83
C ALA A 150 -5.59 13.76 -1.32
N VAL A 151 -6.76 13.37 -0.83
CA VAL A 151 -7.08 13.38 0.59
C VAL A 151 -7.17 11.95 1.09
N SER A 152 -6.39 11.63 2.12
CA SER A 152 -6.55 10.42 2.90
C SER A 152 -7.39 10.73 4.13
N PRO A 153 -8.57 10.12 4.28
CA PRO A 153 -9.42 10.37 5.44
C PRO A 153 -8.84 9.69 6.69
N ARG A 154 -9.28 10.17 7.85
CA ARG A 154 -9.08 9.45 9.11
C ARG A 154 -9.82 8.14 9.10
N ASP A 155 -9.43 7.23 9.98
CA ASP A 155 -9.89 5.85 10.01
C ASP A 155 -11.44 5.73 9.90
N TRP A 156 -12.19 6.32 10.75
CA TRP A 156 -13.65 6.21 10.82
C TRP A 156 -14.43 7.14 9.88
N CYS A 157 -13.76 7.89 9.01
CA CYS A 157 -14.37 8.92 8.15
C CYS A 157 -14.58 8.50 6.70
N SER A 158 -14.33 7.27 6.34
CA SER A 158 -14.27 6.84 4.94
C SER A 158 -15.61 6.44 4.32
N GLY A 159 -16.72 6.95 4.79
CA GLY A 159 -18.03 6.69 4.21
C GLY A 159 -19.00 6.00 5.15
N SER A 160 -20.17 5.65 4.64
CA SER A 160 -21.29 5.13 5.41
C SER A 160 -21.41 3.60 5.43
N SER A 161 -20.57 2.89 4.70
CA SER A 161 -20.64 1.44 4.59
C SER A 161 -19.52 0.77 5.42
N PRO A 162 -19.83 -0.32 6.14
CA PRO A 162 -18.81 -1.21 6.69
C PRO A 162 -17.89 -1.73 5.57
N GLY A 163 -16.62 -1.97 5.86
CA GLY A 163 -15.67 -2.48 4.87
C GLY A 163 -15.20 -1.44 3.85
N THR A 164 -15.25 -0.16 4.18
CA THR A 164 -14.73 0.92 3.34
C THR A 164 -13.22 0.89 3.27
N HIS A 165 -12.68 1.35 2.16
CA HIS A 165 -11.26 1.44 1.86
C HIS A 165 -10.94 2.79 1.18
N GLY A 166 -9.66 3.08 0.91
CA GLY A 166 -9.24 4.29 0.19
C GLY A 166 -8.25 5.16 0.94
N ALA A 167 -8.01 4.93 2.24
CA ALA A 167 -7.02 5.68 3.00
C ALA A 167 -5.61 5.10 2.87
N LEU A 168 -4.60 5.92 3.18
CA LEU A 168 -3.19 5.52 3.13
C LEU A 168 -2.79 4.67 4.34
N HIS A 169 -3.43 4.85 5.49
CA HIS A 169 -3.08 4.13 6.72
C HIS A 169 -3.35 2.62 6.64
N VAL A 170 -2.67 1.86 7.48
CA VAL A 170 -2.65 0.39 7.45
C VAL A 170 -4.03 -0.26 7.53
N ARG A 171 -4.94 0.29 8.34
CA ARG A 171 -6.27 -0.31 8.50
C ARG A 171 -7.07 -0.42 7.22
N GLN A 172 -6.94 0.54 6.31
CA GLN A 172 -7.65 0.52 5.02
C GLN A 172 -6.77 0.06 3.85
N SER A 173 -5.53 -0.31 4.14
CA SER A 173 -4.56 -0.71 3.10
C SER A 173 -4.11 -2.16 3.22
N ARG A 174 -4.42 -2.83 4.34
CA ARG A 174 -3.94 -4.19 4.61
C ARG A 174 -5.05 -5.21 4.36
N ALA A 175 -4.83 -6.05 3.36
CA ALA A 175 -5.70 -7.18 3.04
C ALA A 175 -5.06 -8.50 3.48
N PRO A 176 -5.84 -9.53 3.88
CA PRO A 176 -5.29 -10.86 4.10
C PRO A 176 -4.64 -11.40 2.82
N LEU A 177 -3.47 -12.04 2.97
CA LEU A 177 -2.82 -12.70 1.85
C LEU A 177 -2.35 -14.10 2.25
N TRP A 178 -2.85 -15.10 1.52
CA TRP A 178 -2.51 -16.50 1.68
C TRP A 178 -2.19 -17.12 0.35
N PHE A 179 -1.10 -17.89 0.29
CA PHE A 179 -0.78 -18.75 -0.84
C PHE A 179 -1.00 -20.21 -0.44
N SER A 180 -1.64 -21.00 -1.29
CA SER A 180 -1.90 -22.40 -1.00
C SER A 180 -1.85 -23.23 -2.28
N GLY A 181 -1.17 -24.36 -2.22
CA GLY A 181 -1.07 -25.27 -3.36
C GLY A 181 0.29 -25.97 -3.44
N PRO A 182 0.53 -26.70 -4.55
CA PRO A 182 1.83 -27.32 -4.79
C PRO A 182 2.96 -26.29 -4.84
N GLY A 183 4.09 -26.61 -4.23
CA GLY A 183 5.25 -25.72 -4.21
C GLY A 183 5.18 -24.56 -3.21
N VAL A 184 4.18 -24.55 -2.32
CA VAL A 184 4.03 -23.52 -1.30
C VAL A 184 4.57 -23.99 0.05
N VAL A 185 5.35 -23.16 0.72
CA VAL A 185 5.85 -23.38 2.10
C VAL A 185 4.72 -23.05 3.08
N VAL A 186 4.06 -24.08 3.58
CA VAL A 186 2.95 -23.92 4.54
C VAL A 186 3.47 -23.39 5.87
N GLY A 187 2.79 -22.41 6.42
CA GLY A 187 3.13 -21.81 7.71
C GLY A 187 2.81 -20.34 7.79
N THR A 188 3.19 -19.70 8.89
CA THR A 188 3.07 -18.26 9.09
C THR A 188 4.40 -17.60 8.76
N HIS A 189 4.34 -16.53 7.97
CA HIS A 189 5.51 -15.81 7.47
C HIS A 189 5.40 -14.33 7.82
N ASP A 190 6.43 -13.80 8.49
CA ASP A 190 6.54 -12.38 8.83
C ASP A 190 7.28 -11.65 7.70
N LEU A 191 6.52 -11.25 6.68
CA LEU A 191 7.06 -10.65 5.46
C LEU A 191 6.42 -9.30 5.17
N ALA A 192 7.24 -8.38 4.65
CA ALA A 192 6.80 -7.12 4.08
C ALA A 192 6.35 -7.35 2.62
N VAL A 193 5.05 -7.46 2.40
CA VAL A 193 4.44 -7.79 1.10
C VAL A 193 3.47 -6.71 0.68
N ARG A 194 3.47 -6.42 -0.61
CA ARG A 194 2.54 -5.49 -1.26
C ARG A 194 1.65 -6.23 -2.24
N SER A 195 0.50 -5.66 -2.59
CA SER A 195 -0.40 -6.29 -3.58
C SER A 195 0.27 -6.45 -4.95
N ILE A 196 1.19 -5.55 -5.32
CA ILE A 196 1.97 -5.65 -6.56
C ILE A 196 2.92 -6.85 -6.60
N ASP A 197 3.22 -7.47 -5.45
CA ASP A 197 4.07 -8.66 -5.36
C ASP A 197 3.29 -9.96 -5.69
N ILE A 198 1.96 -9.90 -5.73
CA ILE A 198 1.11 -11.08 -5.97
C ILE A 198 1.31 -11.62 -7.39
N ALA A 199 1.19 -10.76 -8.39
CA ALA A 199 1.30 -11.18 -9.78
C ALA A 199 2.67 -11.82 -10.12
N PRO A 200 3.82 -11.21 -9.79
CA PRO A 200 5.12 -11.84 -10.03
C PRO A 200 5.29 -13.15 -9.25
N THR A 201 4.78 -13.24 -8.01
CA THR A 201 4.84 -14.49 -7.23
C THR A 201 4.02 -15.59 -7.87
N CYS A 202 2.82 -15.26 -8.37
CA CYS A 202 1.99 -16.20 -9.11
C CYS A 202 2.65 -16.70 -10.39
N LEU A 203 3.30 -15.80 -11.13
CA LEU A 203 4.02 -16.17 -12.37
C LEU A 203 5.25 -17.02 -12.07
N ALA A 204 5.99 -16.71 -11.00
CA ALA A 204 7.10 -17.55 -10.54
C ALA A 204 6.61 -18.96 -10.18
N ALA A 205 5.50 -19.07 -9.45
CA ALA A 205 4.90 -20.36 -9.13
C ALA A 205 4.49 -21.16 -10.37
N LEU A 206 4.11 -20.50 -11.45
CA LEU A 206 3.78 -21.10 -12.76
C LEU A 206 5.02 -21.37 -13.64
N GLY A 207 6.22 -20.95 -13.18
CA GLY A 207 7.48 -21.16 -13.92
C GLY A 207 7.74 -20.16 -15.04
N PHE A 208 7.09 -18.99 -15.02
CA PHE A 208 7.41 -17.92 -15.97
C PHE A 208 8.72 -17.23 -15.61
N PRO A 209 9.49 -16.76 -16.61
CA PRO A 209 10.70 -15.98 -16.36
C PRO A 209 10.35 -14.62 -15.77
N LEU A 210 11.21 -14.14 -14.87
CA LEU A 210 11.03 -12.94 -14.09
C LEU A 210 12.10 -11.89 -14.45
N ILE A 211 11.92 -10.64 -13.98
CA ILE A 211 12.81 -9.53 -14.34
C ILE A 211 14.27 -9.80 -13.97
N ASP A 212 14.53 -10.31 -12.78
CA ASP A 212 15.87 -10.55 -12.27
C ASP A 212 16.17 -12.04 -12.11
N GLY A 213 15.45 -12.88 -12.82
CA GLY A 213 15.55 -14.32 -12.66
C GLY A 213 15.74 -15.07 -13.95
N GLU A 214 16.08 -16.33 -13.83
CA GLU A 214 16.05 -17.32 -14.89
C GLU A 214 14.80 -18.17 -14.73
N ASP A 215 14.15 -18.51 -15.86
CA ASP A 215 13.10 -19.53 -15.84
C ASP A 215 13.70 -20.94 -15.76
N ALA A 216 12.87 -21.95 -15.66
CA ALA A 216 13.28 -23.34 -15.62
C ALA A 216 14.07 -23.80 -16.86
N THR A 217 14.09 -23.00 -17.93
CA THR A 217 14.84 -23.25 -19.17
C THR A 217 16.11 -22.43 -19.28
N GLY A 218 16.47 -21.65 -18.25
CA GLY A 218 17.66 -20.81 -18.23
C GLY A 218 17.53 -19.49 -19.00
N ARG A 219 16.30 -19.06 -19.35
CA ARG A 219 16.09 -17.75 -19.97
C ARG A 219 16.06 -16.66 -18.91
N THR A 220 16.79 -15.60 -19.14
CA THR A 220 16.83 -14.43 -18.28
C THR A 220 15.90 -13.33 -18.82
N SER A 221 15.33 -12.54 -17.93
CA SER A 221 14.70 -11.28 -18.30
C SER A 221 15.77 -10.25 -18.64
N SER A 222 15.48 -9.42 -19.65
CA SER A 222 16.35 -8.29 -19.98
C SER A 222 15.88 -7.03 -19.28
N GLU A 223 16.83 -6.18 -18.92
CA GLU A 223 16.62 -4.81 -18.39
C GLU A 223 15.18 -4.46 -18.00
N ARG A 224 14.84 -4.32 -16.74
CA ARG A 224 13.51 -3.86 -16.24
C ARG A 224 12.28 -4.38 -17.00
N GLY A 225 12.40 -5.45 -17.68
CA GLY A 225 11.34 -6.05 -18.44
C GLY A 225 11.63 -7.51 -18.69
N ALA A 226 10.61 -8.28 -18.77
CA ALA A 226 10.73 -9.64 -19.20
C ALA A 226 11.24 -9.70 -20.66
N ALA A 227 11.87 -10.81 -21.03
CA ALA A 227 12.20 -11.07 -22.42
C ALA A 227 10.99 -10.84 -23.34
N PRO A 228 11.17 -10.47 -24.63
CA PRO A 228 10.07 -10.09 -25.50
C PRO A 228 8.95 -11.13 -25.64
N ASP A 229 9.25 -12.37 -25.34
CA ASP A 229 8.31 -13.50 -25.36
C ASP A 229 7.61 -13.76 -24.01
N VAL A 230 7.79 -12.90 -23.01
CA VAL A 230 7.22 -13.03 -21.69
C VAL A 230 6.04 -12.07 -21.51
N LEU A 231 5.03 -12.49 -20.74
CA LEU A 231 3.79 -11.74 -20.55
C LEU A 231 3.98 -10.42 -19.80
N LEU A 232 4.95 -10.31 -18.89
CA LEU A 232 5.26 -9.10 -18.16
C LEU A 232 6.43 -8.37 -18.81
N ALA A 233 6.13 -7.28 -19.50
CA ALA A 233 7.16 -6.39 -20.03
C ALA A 233 7.76 -5.47 -18.96
N ARG A 234 7.05 -5.27 -17.85
CA ARG A 234 7.48 -4.45 -16.72
C ARG A 234 6.91 -5.01 -15.42
N GLN A 235 7.71 -4.97 -14.37
CA GLN A 235 7.33 -5.46 -13.06
C GLN A 235 7.76 -4.48 -11.98
N ASP A 236 6.83 -4.00 -11.20
CA ASP A 236 7.10 -3.08 -10.07
C ASP A 236 7.21 -3.84 -8.74
N GLY A 237 6.59 -5.02 -8.63
CA GLY A 237 6.66 -5.89 -7.46
C GLY A 237 7.81 -6.90 -7.53
N ARG A 238 8.07 -7.57 -6.40
CA ARG A 238 9.02 -8.66 -6.30
C ARG A 238 8.31 -10.02 -6.19
N VAL A 239 9.03 -11.08 -6.50
CA VAL A 239 8.60 -12.43 -6.13
C VAL A 239 8.77 -12.63 -4.63
N VAL A 240 7.73 -13.10 -3.96
CA VAL A 240 7.78 -13.52 -2.55
C VAL A 240 8.33 -14.95 -2.52
N GLY A 241 9.62 -15.10 -2.78
CA GLY A 241 10.29 -16.40 -2.89
C GLY A 241 10.24 -17.22 -1.59
N GLU A 242 10.12 -16.54 -0.46
CA GLU A 242 10.05 -17.13 0.87
C GLU A 242 8.81 -18.03 1.08
N VAL A 243 7.76 -17.84 0.28
CA VAL A 243 6.56 -18.70 0.33
C VAL A 243 6.61 -19.84 -0.69
N LEU A 244 7.66 -19.91 -1.52
CA LEU A 244 7.86 -20.95 -2.52
C LEU A 244 8.93 -21.95 -2.06
N ASP A 245 8.65 -23.26 -2.16
CA ASP A 245 9.54 -24.30 -1.64
C ASP A 245 10.75 -24.63 -2.53
N GLY A 246 10.85 -24.00 -3.69
CA GLY A 246 11.93 -24.24 -4.65
C GLY A 246 12.01 -25.66 -5.22
N THR A 247 11.02 -26.52 -4.98
CA THR A 247 11.03 -27.93 -5.42
C THR A 247 10.74 -28.11 -6.91
N GLY A 248 10.43 -27.01 -7.61
CA GLY A 248 10.04 -27.06 -9.02
C GLY A 248 8.66 -27.66 -9.27
N ARG A 249 7.87 -27.91 -8.22
CA ARG A 249 6.48 -28.33 -8.36
C ARG A 249 5.62 -27.18 -8.84
N GLN A 250 5.37 -27.12 -10.11
CA GLN A 250 4.57 -26.09 -10.74
C GLN A 250 3.09 -26.49 -10.81
N PRO A 251 2.16 -25.65 -10.36
CA PRO A 251 0.74 -25.87 -10.59
C PRO A 251 0.40 -25.67 -12.07
N SER A 252 -0.53 -26.45 -12.60
CA SER A 252 -1.03 -26.26 -13.99
C SER A 252 -2.10 -25.18 -14.09
N ARG A 253 -2.61 -24.72 -12.97
CA ARG A 253 -3.65 -23.68 -12.86
C ARG A 253 -3.45 -22.89 -11.59
N LEU A 254 -3.77 -21.63 -11.66
CA LEU A 254 -3.75 -20.70 -10.53
C LEU A 254 -5.11 -20.01 -10.42
N TYR A 255 -5.59 -19.86 -9.20
CA TYR A 255 -6.82 -19.14 -8.90
C TYR A 255 -6.48 -17.99 -7.94
N VAL A 256 -6.82 -16.78 -8.32
CA VAL A 256 -6.79 -15.61 -7.42
C VAL A 256 -8.21 -15.37 -6.95
N ILE A 257 -8.40 -15.45 -5.63
CA ILE A 257 -9.70 -15.18 -4.99
C ILE A 257 -9.57 -13.86 -4.28
N LEU A 258 -10.23 -12.85 -4.81
CA LEU A 258 -10.29 -11.51 -4.23
C LEU A 258 -11.56 -11.37 -3.40
N MET A 259 -11.39 -11.02 -2.13
CA MET A 259 -12.50 -10.74 -1.19
C MET A 259 -12.46 -9.26 -0.83
N ASP A 260 -13.33 -8.49 -1.49
CA ASP A 260 -13.43 -7.06 -1.26
C ASP A 260 -13.97 -6.75 0.15
N GLY A 261 -13.50 -5.64 0.74
CA GLY A 261 -13.91 -5.20 2.07
C GLY A 261 -13.45 -6.07 3.23
N MET A 262 -12.57 -7.06 3.00
CA MET A 262 -12.08 -7.93 4.06
C MET A 262 -10.80 -7.37 4.68
N HIS A 263 -10.90 -7.01 5.95
CA HIS A 263 -9.77 -6.53 6.73
C HIS A 263 -9.04 -7.69 7.44
N GLN A 264 -7.70 -7.61 7.51
CA GLN A 264 -6.86 -8.67 8.09
C GLN A 264 -7.21 -8.97 9.55
N THR A 265 -7.33 -7.93 10.39
CA THR A 265 -7.57 -8.12 11.83
C THR A 265 -8.92 -8.75 12.11
N GLU A 266 -9.96 -8.37 11.37
CA GLU A 266 -11.30 -8.96 11.55
C GLU A 266 -11.35 -10.42 11.13
N LEU A 267 -10.67 -10.77 10.03
CA LEU A 267 -10.56 -12.15 9.62
C LEU A 267 -9.84 -13.00 10.68
N ASP A 268 -8.72 -12.50 11.19
CA ASP A 268 -7.93 -13.19 12.21
C ASP A 268 -8.71 -13.34 13.51
N ASP A 269 -9.41 -12.30 13.96
CA ASP A 269 -10.28 -12.34 15.14
C ASP A 269 -11.40 -13.36 14.98
N ARG A 270 -12.10 -13.31 13.84
CA ARG A 270 -13.17 -14.27 13.54
C ARG A 270 -12.68 -15.71 13.52
N LEU A 271 -11.52 -15.94 12.93
CA LEU A 271 -10.89 -17.25 12.92
C LEU A 271 -10.40 -17.71 14.31
N ALA A 272 -10.01 -16.80 15.18
CA ALA A 272 -9.55 -17.12 16.53
C ALA A 272 -10.70 -17.42 17.49
N ASN A 273 -11.75 -16.59 17.48
CA ASN A 273 -12.76 -16.54 18.52
C ASN A 273 -14.08 -17.25 18.19
N ASP A 274 -14.31 -17.61 16.92
CA ASP A 274 -15.50 -18.35 16.50
C ASP A 274 -15.09 -19.66 15.79
N PRO A 275 -14.99 -20.79 16.53
CA PRO A 275 -14.52 -22.08 15.97
C PRO A 275 -15.37 -22.59 14.80
N ASP A 276 -16.64 -22.26 14.78
CA ASP A 276 -17.59 -22.72 13.77
C ASP A 276 -17.67 -21.80 12.56
N ALA A 277 -17.11 -20.58 12.69
CA ALA A 277 -17.07 -19.65 11.58
C ALA A 277 -16.06 -20.07 10.51
N LEU A 278 -16.41 -19.82 9.26
CA LEU A 278 -15.54 -19.91 8.10
C LEU A 278 -14.78 -21.25 7.97
N PRO A 279 -15.47 -22.43 8.08
CA PRO A 279 -14.79 -23.73 8.14
C PRO A 279 -13.95 -24.03 6.89
N HIS A 280 -14.31 -23.45 5.73
CA HIS A 280 -13.55 -23.64 4.49
C HIS A 280 -12.27 -22.78 4.51
N LEU A 281 -12.33 -21.54 4.97
CA LEU A 281 -11.15 -20.69 5.10
C LEU A 281 -10.18 -21.22 6.15
N ARG A 282 -10.68 -21.78 7.26
CA ARG A 282 -9.83 -22.48 8.24
C ARG A 282 -9.05 -23.62 7.62
N ARG A 283 -9.71 -24.46 6.83
CA ARG A 283 -9.04 -25.56 6.13
C ARG A 283 -8.04 -25.08 5.10
N LEU A 284 -8.35 -23.98 4.41
CA LEU A 284 -7.42 -23.37 3.47
C LEU A 284 -6.20 -22.80 4.21
N ARG A 285 -6.42 -22.03 5.28
CA ARG A 285 -5.37 -21.44 6.11
C ARG A 285 -4.40 -22.49 6.65
N ALA A 286 -4.92 -23.63 7.11
CA ALA A 286 -4.11 -24.74 7.63
C ALA A 286 -3.16 -25.36 6.59
N ARG A 287 -3.32 -25.05 5.31
CA ARG A 287 -2.53 -25.56 4.18
C ARG A 287 -1.91 -24.43 3.36
N ALA A 288 -1.79 -23.25 3.94
CA ALA A 288 -1.34 -22.06 3.26
C ALA A 288 -0.06 -21.50 3.87
N ALA A 289 0.71 -20.79 3.08
CA ALA A 289 1.59 -19.75 3.55
C ALA A 289 0.69 -18.55 3.93
N VAL A 290 0.67 -18.20 5.20
CA VAL A 290 -0.13 -17.10 5.76
C VAL A 290 0.79 -15.95 6.08
N LEU A 291 0.59 -14.81 5.45
CA LEU A 291 1.41 -13.63 5.73
C LEU A 291 0.83 -12.86 6.90
N THR A 292 1.63 -12.70 7.97
CA THR A 292 1.21 -12.04 9.23
C THR A 292 0.79 -10.59 8.99
N GLY A 293 1.54 -9.86 8.18
CA GLY A 293 1.22 -8.49 7.77
C GLY A 293 0.17 -8.37 6.67
N GLY A 294 -0.34 -9.50 6.15
CA GLY A 294 -1.19 -9.50 4.96
C GLY A 294 -0.46 -8.96 3.74
N SER A 295 -1.19 -8.28 2.85
CA SER A 295 -0.60 -7.47 1.77
C SER A 295 -1.05 -6.02 1.89
N ILE A 296 -0.12 -5.11 1.64
CA ILE A 296 -0.39 -3.69 1.60
C ILE A 296 -0.76 -3.31 0.17
N VAL A 297 -1.95 -2.77 -0.01
CA VAL A 297 -2.45 -2.33 -1.32
C VAL A 297 -1.91 -0.94 -1.67
N ASN A 298 -1.91 -0.61 -2.96
CA ASN A 298 -1.53 0.71 -3.44
C ASN A 298 -2.47 1.80 -2.90
N PHE A 299 -2.11 3.05 -3.13
CA PHE A 299 -2.95 4.18 -2.78
C PHE A 299 -3.47 4.88 -4.05
N PRO A 300 -4.76 5.22 -4.13
CA PRO A 300 -5.81 4.89 -3.18
C PRO A 300 -6.08 3.38 -3.13
N SER A 301 -6.38 2.87 -1.95
CA SER A 301 -6.66 1.44 -1.72
C SER A 301 -8.06 1.08 -2.23
N ILE A 302 -8.22 1.01 -3.54
CA ILE A 302 -9.46 0.63 -4.21
C ILE A 302 -9.21 -0.62 -5.06
N THR A 303 -10.26 -1.39 -5.32
CA THR A 303 -10.17 -2.76 -5.84
C THR A 303 -9.36 -2.85 -7.14
N TRP A 304 -9.72 -2.10 -8.16
CA TRP A 304 -9.11 -2.24 -9.48
C TRP A 304 -7.74 -1.59 -9.67
N PRO A 305 -7.47 -0.36 -9.21
CA PRO A 305 -6.13 0.22 -9.35
C PRO A 305 -5.06 -0.42 -8.47
N SER A 306 -5.48 -1.22 -7.49
CA SER A 306 -4.57 -1.89 -6.55
C SER A 306 -4.16 -3.29 -7.00
N HIS A 307 -4.66 -3.76 -8.12
CA HIS A 307 -4.43 -5.08 -8.69
C HIS A 307 -4.11 -5.02 -10.18
#